data_b9e60e55e9d0aa2de1b82870d72ede64
#
_entry.id   b9e60e55e9d0aa2de1b82870d72ede64
#
_cell.length_a   1.000
_cell.length_b   1.000
_cell.length_c   1.000
_cell.angle_alpha   90.00
_cell.angle_beta   90.00
_cell.angle_gamma   90.00
#
_symmetry.space_group_name_H-M   'P 1'
#
loop_
_entity.id
_entity.type
_entity.pdbx_description
1 polymer ?
#
loop_
_entity_poly.entity_id
_entity_poly.type
_entity_poly.pdbx_seq_one_letter_code
_entity_poly.pdbx_strand_id
1 'polypeptide(L)'
;MNADSLDGRLLFAIPKKGRLYEKCLSILAGADIQFRRHARLDVCLVLNHPIALVFLPASDIPSFVGKGNVDLGITGHDVILESQMHEHVTEELRLGFGKCALQVQVPEAGSIKTVEDLVGKRVVTSFEVLSGEYFGKLDDIFQLSGEKRTKIDYVGGSVEAACALGLADGIVDLVESGDTMRAAGLHAIATVLETEAVLIKSRIPKHEAHSSLINLITNRIKGVVAASKYAICQYNVARDRLPSAIAITPGRRAPTISPLEADGWVARCKVDFTYKRASTLDPPHGKVCIFNVEVDAVK
;
A
#
# COMPACT_ATOMS: atom_id res chain seq x y z
N MET A 1 -10.78 2.15 29.64
CA MET A 1 -10.88 0.76 29.14
C MET A 1 -10.00 -0.07 30.06
N ASN A 2 -10.55 -1.05 30.77
CA ASN A 2 -9.78 -1.88 31.69
C ASN A 2 -9.04 -2.96 30.88
N ALA A 3 -7.87 -3.40 31.36
CA ALA A 3 -7.08 -4.47 30.73
C ALA A 3 -7.90 -5.75 30.48
N ASP A 4 -8.80 -6.07 31.42
CA ASP A 4 -9.72 -7.21 31.34
C ASP A 4 -10.64 -7.20 30.09
N SER A 5 -10.88 -6.04 29.49
CA SER A 5 -11.72 -5.94 28.28
C SER A 5 -10.98 -6.40 27.00
N LEU A 6 -9.67 -6.57 27.05
CA LEU A 6 -8.82 -7.02 25.95
C LEU A 6 -8.44 -8.51 26.05
N ASP A 7 -8.68 -9.11 27.21
CA ASP A 7 -8.33 -10.49 27.46
C ASP A 7 -9.08 -11.44 26.50
N GLY A 8 -8.37 -12.41 25.95
CA GLY A 8 -8.90 -13.36 24.97
C GLY A 8 -9.29 -12.77 23.59
N ARG A 9 -9.00 -11.47 23.33
CA ARG A 9 -9.26 -10.84 22.03
C ARG A 9 -8.02 -10.82 21.16
N LEU A 10 -8.22 -11.05 19.86
CA LEU A 10 -7.20 -10.81 18.85
C LEU A 10 -6.92 -9.31 18.75
N LEU A 11 -5.67 -8.92 18.85
CA LEU A 11 -5.25 -7.52 18.72
C LEU A 11 -4.82 -7.24 17.29
N PHE A 12 -5.44 -6.22 16.66
CA PHE A 12 -5.17 -5.86 15.28
C PHE A 12 -4.78 -4.38 15.18
N ALA A 13 -3.52 -4.10 14.86
CA ALA A 13 -2.99 -2.75 14.72
C ALA A 13 -3.26 -2.18 13.33
N ILE A 14 -3.74 -0.94 13.29
CA ILE A 14 -3.90 -0.17 12.06
C ILE A 14 -3.35 1.25 12.24
N PRO A 15 -2.92 1.92 11.16
CA PRO A 15 -2.46 3.31 11.23
C PRO A 15 -3.53 4.21 11.83
N LYS A 16 -3.15 5.11 12.77
CA LYS A 16 -4.10 6.02 13.43
C LYS A 16 -4.39 7.30 12.63
N LYS A 17 -3.55 7.61 11.64
CA LYS A 17 -3.62 8.77 10.76
C LYS A 17 -2.77 8.55 9.49
N GLY A 18 -2.83 9.49 8.58
CA GLY A 18 -2.03 9.49 7.36
C GLY A 18 -2.70 8.74 6.21
N ARG A 19 -1.99 8.65 5.09
CA ARG A 19 -2.50 8.15 3.80
C ARG A 19 -3.05 6.71 3.83
N LEU A 20 -2.54 5.85 4.71
CA LEU A 20 -3.01 4.47 4.82
C LEU A 20 -4.29 4.34 5.63
N TYR A 21 -4.63 5.31 6.50
CA TYR A 21 -5.72 5.22 7.46
C TYR A 21 -7.08 4.99 6.80
N GLU A 22 -7.48 5.87 5.87
CA GLU A 22 -8.79 5.78 5.21
C GLU A 22 -8.95 4.49 4.40
N LYS A 23 -7.88 4.06 3.73
CA LYS A 23 -7.89 2.79 2.99
C LYS A 23 -8.00 1.57 3.92
N CYS A 24 -7.36 1.61 5.09
CA CYS A 24 -7.53 0.59 6.12
C CYS A 24 -8.98 0.51 6.58
N LEU A 25 -9.63 1.66 6.87
CA LEU A 25 -11.04 1.68 7.26
C LEU A 25 -11.94 1.07 6.19
N SER A 26 -11.71 1.41 4.93
CA SER A 26 -12.46 0.85 3.79
C SER A 26 -12.30 -0.67 3.68
N ILE A 27 -11.08 -1.19 3.84
CA ILE A 27 -10.82 -2.64 3.82
C ILE A 27 -11.49 -3.34 5.00
N LEU A 28 -11.42 -2.77 6.20
CA LEU A 28 -12.06 -3.33 7.39
C LEU A 28 -13.58 -3.39 7.23
N ALA A 29 -14.19 -2.33 6.70
CA ALA A 29 -15.61 -2.29 6.39
C ALA A 29 -16.00 -3.37 5.35
N GLY A 30 -15.24 -3.50 4.26
CA GLY A 30 -15.45 -4.52 3.24
C GLY A 30 -15.25 -5.96 3.77
N ALA A 31 -14.40 -6.14 4.78
CA ALA A 31 -14.17 -7.41 5.47
C ALA A 31 -15.20 -7.71 6.58
N ASP A 32 -16.23 -6.86 6.72
CA ASP A 32 -17.26 -6.95 7.76
C ASP A 32 -16.66 -6.91 9.18
N ILE A 33 -15.71 -6.01 9.41
CA ILE A 33 -15.16 -5.72 10.74
C ILE A 33 -15.85 -4.46 11.24
N GLN A 34 -16.83 -4.63 12.10
CA GLN A 34 -17.72 -3.55 12.58
C GLN A 34 -17.23 -2.98 13.90
N PHE A 35 -17.00 -1.69 13.97
CA PHE A 35 -16.55 -1.01 15.18
C PHE A 35 -17.01 0.46 15.23
N ARG A 36 -16.95 1.05 16.42
CA ARG A 36 -17.20 2.47 16.64
C ARG A 36 -16.01 3.08 17.38
N ARG A 37 -15.22 3.89 16.67
CA ARG A 37 -14.06 4.57 17.27
C ARG A 37 -14.49 5.86 17.96
N HIS A 38 -14.12 6.02 19.22
CA HIS A 38 -14.15 7.30 19.89
C HIS A 38 -12.85 8.07 19.61
N ALA A 39 -12.96 9.34 19.20
CA ALA A 39 -11.85 10.14 18.65
C ALA A 39 -10.58 10.24 19.52
N ARG A 40 -10.68 9.99 20.82
CA ARG A 40 -9.58 10.07 21.78
C ARG A 40 -9.00 8.71 22.21
N LEU A 41 -9.57 7.61 21.72
CA LEU A 41 -9.12 6.27 22.11
C LEU A 41 -8.28 5.64 21.01
N ASP A 42 -7.13 5.12 21.40
CA ASP A 42 -6.25 4.37 20.51
C ASP A 42 -6.58 2.87 20.50
N VAL A 43 -7.59 2.42 21.24
CA VAL A 43 -8.10 1.05 21.24
C VAL A 43 -9.62 1.06 21.09
N CYS A 44 -10.14 0.16 20.24
CA CYS A 44 -11.55 0.05 19.95
C CYS A 44 -11.96 -1.42 19.83
N LEU A 45 -13.03 -1.82 20.52
CA LEU A 45 -13.56 -3.17 20.40
C LEU A 45 -14.37 -3.33 19.12
N VAL A 46 -14.14 -4.43 18.42
CA VAL A 46 -14.97 -4.86 17.29
C VAL A 46 -16.27 -5.45 17.83
N LEU A 47 -17.39 -5.13 17.18
CA LEU A 47 -18.74 -5.48 17.66
C LEU A 47 -19.14 -6.91 17.34
N ASN A 48 -18.71 -7.41 16.17
CA ASN A 48 -19.15 -8.70 15.61
C ASN A 48 -18.08 -9.79 15.67
N HIS A 49 -16.89 -9.50 16.21
CA HIS A 49 -15.79 -10.47 16.38
C HIS A 49 -15.03 -10.22 17.68
N PRO A 50 -14.41 -11.24 18.28
CA PRO A 50 -13.55 -11.08 19.46
C PRO A 50 -12.20 -10.44 19.07
N ILE A 51 -12.23 -9.23 18.52
CA ILE A 51 -11.09 -8.45 18.05
C ILE A 51 -11.09 -7.10 18.77
N ALA A 52 -9.90 -6.59 19.05
CA ALA A 52 -9.70 -5.19 19.42
C ALA A 52 -8.77 -4.54 18.41
N LEU A 53 -9.22 -3.44 17.82
CA LEU A 53 -8.39 -2.60 16.94
C LEU A 53 -7.51 -1.70 17.79
N VAL A 54 -6.23 -1.61 17.43
CA VAL A 54 -5.23 -0.76 18.07
C VAL A 54 -4.75 0.26 17.05
N PHE A 55 -4.97 1.54 17.30
CA PHE A 55 -4.62 2.64 16.40
C PHE A 55 -3.23 3.17 16.77
N LEU A 56 -2.23 2.87 15.94
CA LEU A 56 -0.84 3.24 16.18
C LEU A 56 -0.27 4.14 15.05
N PRO A 57 0.80 4.90 15.31
CA PRO A 57 1.63 5.41 14.22
C PRO A 57 2.06 4.24 13.32
N ALA A 58 2.05 4.43 12.00
CA ALA A 58 2.41 3.37 11.07
C ALA A 58 3.83 2.83 11.32
N SER A 59 4.75 3.71 11.76
CA SER A 59 6.13 3.39 12.15
C SER A 59 6.24 2.39 13.31
N ASP A 60 5.27 2.39 14.21
CA ASP A 60 5.34 1.58 15.43
C ASP A 60 4.76 0.17 15.23
N ILE A 61 3.86 0.01 14.23
CA ILE A 61 3.13 -1.22 14.00
C ILE A 61 4.04 -2.44 13.85
N PRO A 62 5.13 -2.43 13.04
CA PRO A 62 6.00 -3.60 12.92
C PRO A 62 6.61 -4.03 14.23
N SER A 63 7.04 -3.07 15.07
CA SER A 63 7.63 -3.36 16.38
C SER A 63 6.61 -3.99 17.34
N PHE A 64 5.37 -3.49 17.35
CA PHE A 64 4.30 -4.05 18.19
C PHE A 64 3.92 -5.46 17.76
N VAL A 65 3.83 -5.70 16.45
CA VAL A 65 3.53 -7.05 15.90
C VAL A 65 4.73 -7.98 16.09
N GLY A 66 5.94 -7.54 15.74
CA GLY A 66 7.15 -8.36 15.82
C GLY A 66 7.52 -8.80 17.23
N LYS A 67 7.21 -7.97 18.25
CA LYS A 67 7.38 -8.31 19.67
C LYS A 67 6.23 -9.15 20.26
N GLY A 68 5.23 -9.50 19.45
CA GLY A 68 4.07 -10.28 19.90
C GLY A 68 3.08 -9.51 20.78
N ASN A 69 3.17 -8.18 20.87
CA ASN A 69 2.22 -7.38 21.62
C ASN A 69 0.88 -7.24 20.91
N VAL A 70 0.87 -7.41 19.59
CA VAL A 70 -0.29 -7.35 18.69
C VAL A 70 -0.18 -8.52 17.71
N ASP A 71 -1.30 -9.16 17.39
CA ASP A 71 -1.33 -10.37 16.56
C ASP A 71 -1.23 -10.06 15.05
N LEU A 72 -1.97 -9.03 14.60
CA LEU A 72 -2.03 -8.57 13.21
C LEU A 72 -1.73 -7.08 13.10
N GLY A 73 -1.23 -6.65 11.93
CA GLY A 73 -1.03 -5.23 11.65
C GLY A 73 -1.16 -4.90 10.17
N ILE A 74 -1.57 -3.67 9.85
CA ILE A 74 -1.45 -3.10 8.50
C ILE A 74 -0.45 -1.96 8.56
N THR A 75 0.59 -2.02 7.72
CA THR A 75 1.64 -0.99 7.64
C THR A 75 2.25 -0.96 6.24
N GLY A 76 3.24 -0.09 5.99
CA GLY A 76 4.04 -0.11 4.77
C GLY A 76 5.13 -1.18 4.81
N HIS A 77 5.44 -1.78 3.67
CA HIS A 77 6.58 -2.70 3.55
C HIS A 77 7.92 -2.00 3.88
N ASP A 78 8.06 -0.73 3.48
CA ASP A 78 9.17 0.16 3.82
C ASP A 78 9.39 0.25 5.34
N VAL A 79 8.30 0.40 6.10
CA VAL A 79 8.34 0.54 7.55
C VAL A 79 8.81 -0.75 8.24
N ILE A 80 8.46 -1.92 7.69
CA ILE A 80 8.93 -3.21 8.21
C ILE A 80 10.44 -3.32 8.07
N LEU A 81 10.97 -2.93 6.91
CA LEU A 81 12.40 -2.97 6.63
C LEU A 81 13.15 -1.92 7.46
N GLU A 82 12.65 -0.68 7.51
CA GLU A 82 13.25 0.41 8.31
C GLU A 82 13.33 0.05 9.79
N SER A 83 12.30 -0.59 10.34
CA SER A 83 12.28 -1.03 11.74
C SER A 83 13.07 -2.32 12.01
N GLN A 84 13.64 -2.94 10.98
CA GLN A 84 14.36 -4.24 11.05
C GLN A 84 13.51 -5.38 11.62
N MET A 85 12.16 -5.31 11.44
CA MET A 85 11.23 -6.30 11.98
C MET A 85 10.89 -7.42 10.98
N HIS A 86 11.49 -7.45 9.80
CA HIS A 86 11.20 -8.42 8.74
C HIS A 86 11.39 -9.90 9.17
N GLU A 87 12.32 -10.17 10.10
CA GLU A 87 12.52 -11.51 10.64
C GLU A 87 11.50 -11.89 11.75
N HIS A 88 10.82 -10.90 12.33
CA HIS A 88 9.90 -11.09 13.46
C HIS A 88 8.43 -11.11 13.05
N VAL A 89 8.12 -10.68 11.83
CA VAL A 89 6.76 -10.66 11.27
C VAL A 89 6.67 -11.52 10.02
N THR A 90 5.45 -11.96 9.70
CA THR A 90 5.14 -12.61 8.42
C THR A 90 4.25 -11.67 7.62
N GLU A 91 4.64 -11.35 6.38
CA GLU A 91 3.76 -10.66 5.44
C GLU A 91 2.73 -11.64 4.89
N GLU A 92 1.48 -11.48 5.32
CA GLU A 92 0.38 -12.35 4.91
C GLU A 92 -0.21 -11.95 3.56
N LEU A 93 -0.26 -10.64 3.28
CA LEU A 93 -0.94 -10.13 2.09
C LEU A 93 -0.45 -8.74 1.70
N ARG A 94 -0.12 -8.54 0.43
CA ARG A 94 0.03 -7.22 -0.18
C ARG A 94 -1.34 -6.66 -0.52
N LEU A 95 -1.63 -5.45 -0.03
CA LEU A 95 -2.97 -4.88 -0.06
C LEU A 95 -3.28 -4.11 -1.36
N GLY A 96 -2.26 -3.79 -2.16
CA GLY A 96 -2.40 -3.17 -3.48
C GLY A 96 -2.70 -1.68 -3.45
N PHE A 97 -2.65 -1.04 -2.27
CA PHE A 97 -2.79 0.41 -2.11
C PHE A 97 -1.59 1.00 -1.34
N GLY A 98 -1.51 2.33 -1.27
CA GLY A 98 -0.40 3.03 -0.65
C GLY A 98 0.94 2.79 -1.37
N LYS A 99 0.88 2.49 -2.67
CA LYS A 99 2.06 2.31 -3.50
C LYS A 99 2.84 3.61 -3.58
N CYS A 100 4.11 3.54 -3.28
CA CYS A 100 5.05 4.65 -3.39
C CYS A 100 6.46 4.10 -3.54
N ALA A 101 7.39 4.99 -3.87
CA ALA A 101 8.81 4.65 -3.96
C ALA A 101 9.59 5.49 -2.96
N LEU A 102 10.50 4.86 -2.23
CA LEU A 102 11.52 5.57 -1.46
C LEU A 102 12.60 6.01 -2.44
N GLN A 103 12.76 7.31 -2.63
CA GLN A 103 13.62 7.87 -3.67
C GLN A 103 14.65 8.84 -3.12
N VAL A 104 15.84 8.79 -3.72
CA VAL A 104 16.87 9.81 -3.55
C VAL A 104 16.48 11.04 -4.36
N GLN A 105 16.41 12.20 -3.71
CA GLN A 105 15.96 13.45 -4.33
C GLN A 105 17.00 14.56 -4.08
N VAL A 106 17.18 15.42 -5.07
CA VAL A 106 18.11 16.53 -5.02
C VAL A 106 17.48 17.80 -5.59
N PRO A 107 17.99 19.00 -5.24
CA PRO A 107 17.51 20.26 -5.81
C PRO A 107 17.65 20.30 -7.33
N GLU A 108 16.58 20.72 -8.02
CA GLU A 108 16.51 20.75 -9.48
C GLU A 108 17.56 21.71 -10.07
N ALA A 109 17.80 22.84 -9.41
CA ALA A 109 18.79 23.85 -9.79
C ALA A 109 20.23 23.50 -9.31
N GLY A 110 20.43 22.39 -8.58
CA GLY A 110 21.74 21.98 -8.03
C GLY A 110 22.70 21.40 -9.07
N SER A 111 23.96 21.24 -8.67
CA SER A 111 25.02 20.60 -9.49
C SER A 111 24.96 19.06 -9.43
N ILE A 112 24.28 18.49 -8.44
CA ILE A 112 24.14 17.04 -8.25
C ILE A 112 23.06 16.53 -9.20
N LYS A 113 23.41 15.59 -10.07
CA LYS A 113 22.49 15.04 -11.09
C LYS A 113 22.36 13.53 -11.01
N THR A 114 23.31 12.86 -10.43
CA THR A 114 23.36 11.41 -10.27
C THR A 114 23.54 11.05 -8.79
N VAL A 115 23.26 9.80 -8.44
CA VAL A 115 23.47 9.34 -7.07
C VAL A 115 24.94 9.29 -6.69
N GLU A 116 25.80 9.05 -7.66
CA GLU A 116 27.25 9.05 -7.50
C GLU A 116 27.78 10.43 -7.09
N ASP A 117 27.18 11.51 -7.61
CA ASP A 117 27.53 12.89 -7.22
C ASP A 117 27.17 13.17 -5.75
N LEU A 118 26.24 12.40 -5.16
CA LEU A 118 25.78 12.56 -3.79
C LEU A 118 26.61 11.73 -2.78
N VAL A 119 27.39 10.75 -3.27
CA VAL A 119 28.25 9.91 -2.43
C VAL A 119 29.28 10.78 -1.67
N GLY A 120 29.43 10.53 -0.37
CA GLY A 120 30.27 11.30 0.52
C GLY A 120 29.71 12.66 0.97
N LYS A 121 28.46 12.99 0.61
CA LYS A 121 27.75 14.23 1.00
C LYS A 121 26.74 14.00 2.13
N ARG A 122 25.97 15.03 2.45
CA ARG A 122 24.96 15.00 3.51
C ARG A 122 23.60 14.64 2.93
N VAL A 123 22.98 13.62 3.48
CA VAL A 123 21.64 13.14 3.11
C VAL A 123 20.75 13.17 4.34
N VAL A 124 19.58 13.80 4.24
CA VAL A 124 18.59 13.84 5.30
C VAL A 124 17.41 12.92 4.95
N THR A 125 16.92 12.21 5.94
CA THR A 125 15.84 11.23 5.73
C THR A 125 15.08 10.91 7.02
N SER A 126 13.87 10.36 6.89
CA SER A 126 13.16 9.66 7.97
C SER A 126 13.31 8.12 7.88
N PHE A 127 14.13 7.63 6.94
CA PHE A 127 14.44 6.21 6.69
C PHE A 127 15.96 5.99 6.81
N GLU A 128 16.44 6.06 8.06
CA GLU A 128 17.89 6.05 8.35
C GLU A 128 18.53 4.70 8.00
N VAL A 129 17.87 3.59 8.34
CA VAL A 129 18.39 2.24 8.10
C VAL A 129 18.48 1.95 6.60
N LEU A 130 17.38 2.13 5.87
CA LEU A 130 17.33 1.87 4.43
C LEU A 130 18.27 2.78 3.65
N SER A 131 18.35 4.06 4.03
CA SER A 131 19.26 5.01 3.40
C SER A 131 20.73 4.69 3.72
N GLY A 132 21.00 4.32 4.97
CA GLY A 132 22.33 3.91 5.41
C GLY A 132 22.84 2.66 4.68
N GLU A 133 21.97 1.66 4.49
CA GLU A 133 22.29 0.46 3.71
C GLU A 133 22.52 0.77 2.22
N TYR A 134 21.71 1.65 1.64
CA TYR A 134 21.81 2.05 0.25
C TYR A 134 23.11 2.81 -0.03
N PHE A 135 23.36 3.88 0.72
CA PHE A 135 24.57 4.68 0.54
C PHE A 135 25.83 3.96 1.05
N GLY A 136 25.70 3.10 2.06
CA GLY A 136 26.80 2.26 2.52
C GLY A 136 27.40 1.38 1.43
N LYS A 137 26.53 0.76 0.62
CA LYS A 137 26.96 -0.02 -0.56
C LYS A 137 27.66 0.84 -1.61
N LEU A 138 27.18 2.06 -1.84
CA LEU A 138 27.83 3.00 -2.77
C LEU A 138 29.17 3.48 -2.23
N ASP A 139 29.24 3.86 -0.96
CA ASP A 139 30.49 4.26 -0.31
C ASP A 139 31.56 3.15 -0.40
N ASP A 140 31.17 1.89 -0.26
CA ASP A 140 32.07 0.74 -0.40
C ASP A 140 32.57 0.59 -1.84
N ILE A 141 31.71 0.78 -2.85
CA ILE A 141 32.09 0.78 -4.28
C ILE A 141 33.10 1.90 -4.55
N PHE A 142 32.90 3.08 -4.00
CA PHE A 142 33.81 4.24 -4.13
C PHE A 142 35.00 4.21 -3.15
N GLN A 143 35.13 3.14 -2.36
CA GLN A 143 36.21 2.93 -1.38
C GLN A 143 36.33 4.06 -0.34
N LEU A 144 35.20 4.66 0.03
CA LEU A 144 35.16 5.70 1.04
C LEU A 144 35.15 5.10 2.44
N SER A 145 35.90 5.72 3.36
CA SER A 145 36.00 5.27 4.74
C SER A 145 36.03 6.44 5.74
N GLY A 146 35.61 6.17 6.97
CA GLY A 146 35.60 7.15 8.04
C GLY A 146 34.76 8.39 7.71
N GLU A 147 35.27 9.56 7.90
CA GLU A 147 34.55 10.83 7.70
C GLU A 147 34.20 11.16 6.25
N LYS A 148 34.77 10.42 5.29
CA LYS A 148 34.48 10.61 3.85
C LYS A 148 33.21 9.88 3.39
N ARG A 149 32.65 8.98 4.21
CA ARG A 149 31.39 8.29 3.89
C ARG A 149 30.22 9.26 3.84
N THR A 150 29.20 8.89 3.12
CA THR A 150 27.93 9.63 3.05
C THR A 150 27.33 9.76 4.44
N LYS A 151 27.00 10.99 4.84
CA LYS A 151 26.42 11.28 6.16
C LYS A 151 24.91 11.22 6.06
N ILE A 152 24.30 10.30 6.80
CA ILE A 152 22.85 10.15 6.88
C ILE A 152 22.38 10.78 8.18
N ASP A 153 21.55 11.82 8.08
CA ASP A 153 20.99 12.53 9.22
C ASP A 153 19.49 12.29 9.30
N TYR A 154 18.99 11.87 10.45
CA TYR A 154 17.58 11.59 10.70
C TYR A 154 16.79 12.86 10.99
N VAL A 155 15.60 12.99 10.37
CA VAL A 155 14.56 13.95 10.73
C VAL A 155 13.20 13.29 10.78
N GLY A 156 12.39 13.61 11.78
CA GLY A 156 11.08 12.98 12.01
C GLY A 156 9.95 13.50 11.12
N GLY A 157 10.23 14.33 10.11
CA GLY A 157 9.25 14.91 9.16
C GLY A 157 9.80 16.14 8.48
N SER A 158 9.05 16.66 7.47
CA SER A 158 9.46 17.81 6.64
C SER A 158 10.85 17.64 6.03
N VAL A 159 11.16 16.43 5.58
CA VAL A 159 12.44 16.03 4.99
C VAL A 159 12.76 16.91 3.78
N GLU A 160 11.75 17.26 2.99
CA GLU A 160 11.87 18.11 1.80
C GLU A 160 12.43 19.51 2.08
N ALA A 161 12.26 20.01 3.30
CA ALA A 161 12.76 21.33 3.67
C ALA A 161 14.29 21.34 3.91
N ALA A 162 14.91 20.19 4.15
CA ALA A 162 16.31 20.10 4.54
C ALA A 162 17.27 20.69 3.49
N CYS A 163 17.01 20.43 2.19
CA CYS A 163 17.82 21.00 1.11
C CYS A 163 17.67 22.52 1.01
N ALA A 164 16.44 23.04 1.11
CA ALA A 164 16.16 24.47 1.02
C ALA A 164 16.81 25.26 2.19
N LEU A 165 16.92 24.61 3.37
CA LEU A 165 17.57 25.17 4.56
C LEU A 165 19.09 24.97 4.60
N GLY A 166 19.68 24.32 3.57
CA GLY A 166 21.11 24.05 3.50
C GLY A 166 21.62 22.99 4.51
N LEU A 167 20.70 22.20 5.07
CA LEU A 167 21.04 21.12 6.00
C LEU A 167 21.55 19.88 5.27
N ALA A 168 21.10 19.65 4.04
CA ALA A 168 21.45 18.49 3.24
C ALA A 168 21.77 18.86 1.78
N ASP A 169 22.57 18.04 1.15
CA ASP A 169 22.88 18.10 -0.28
C ASP A 169 21.87 17.29 -1.10
N GLY A 170 21.20 16.31 -0.47
CA GLY A 170 20.08 15.53 -0.99
C GLY A 170 19.24 14.95 0.14
N ILE A 171 18.11 14.38 -0.21
CA ILE A 171 17.20 13.70 0.74
C ILE A 171 16.82 12.31 0.24
N VAL A 172 16.35 11.47 1.16
CA VAL A 172 15.63 10.23 0.81
C VAL A 172 14.26 10.29 1.45
N ASP A 173 13.23 10.25 0.61
CA ASP A 173 11.85 10.34 1.07
C ASP A 173 10.88 9.57 0.16
N LEU A 174 9.67 9.29 0.67
CA LEU A 174 8.62 8.58 -0.06
C LEU A 174 7.96 9.46 -1.12
N VAL A 175 7.84 8.92 -2.30
CA VAL A 175 7.18 9.56 -3.45
C VAL A 175 6.00 8.71 -3.92
N GLU A 176 4.80 9.26 -3.86
CA GLU A 176 3.57 8.65 -4.39
C GLU A 176 3.23 9.25 -5.77
N SER A 177 2.88 10.55 -5.84
CA SER A 177 2.61 11.29 -7.09
C SER A 177 3.76 12.19 -7.53
N GLY A 178 4.68 12.50 -6.64
CA GLY A 178 5.78 13.44 -6.83
C GLY A 178 5.39 14.91 -6.72
N ASP A 179 4.13 15.24 -6.35
CA ASP A 179 3.68 16.63 -6.29
C ASP A 179 4.41 17.41 -5.19
N THR A 180 4.55 16.83 -3.97
CA THR A 180 5.29 17.45 -2.86
C THR A 180 6.75 17.66 -3.22
N MET A 181 7.39 16.65 -3.82
CA MET A 181 8.77 16.72 -4.30
C MET A 181 8.96 17.86 -5.30
N ARG A 182 8.12 17.94 -6.34
CA ARG A 182 8.18 19.00 -7.34
C ARG A 182 7.90 20.39 -6.74
N ALA A 183 6.91 20.48 -5.84
CA ALA A 183 6.60 21.75 -5.15
C ALA A 183 7.76 22.26 -4.29
N ALA A 184 8.61 21.35 -3.77
CA ALA A 184 9.83 21.69 -3.04
C ALA A 184 11.03 22.00 -3.96
N GLY A 185 10.87 21.98 -5.29
CA GLY A 185 11.95 22.18 -6.27
C GLY A 185 12.99 21.04 -6.28
N LEU A 186 12.52 19.82 -5.96
CA LEU A 186 13.34 18.61 -5.94
C LEU A 186 12.95 17.69 -7.11
N HIS A 187 13.91 16.86 -7.53
CA HIS A 187 13.67 15.77 -8.47
C HIS A 187 14.35 14.49 -7.98
N ALA A 188 13.78 13.36 -8.34
CA ALA A 188 14.31 12.04 -8.01
C ALA A 188 15.44 11.66 -8.98
N ILE A 189 16.56 11.16 -8.42
CA ILE A 189 17.73 10.68 -9.17
C ILE A 189 17.94 9.18 -9.05
N ALA A 190 17.37 8.55 -8.01
CA ALA A 190 17.42 7.09 -7.85
C ALA A 190 16.22 6.61 -7.02
N THR A 191 15.87 5.34 -7.18
CA THR A 191 14.89 4.64 -6.34
C THR A 191 15.61 3.64 -5.44
N VAL A 192 15.41 3.79 -4.14
CA VAL A 192 15.95 2.88 -3.11
C VAL A 192 15.07 1.65 -2.97
N LEU A 193 13.74 1.85 -2.91
CA LEU A 193 12.77 0.80 -2.67
C LEU A 193 11.40 1.19 -3.24
N GLU A 194 10.72 0.23 -3.87
CA GLU A 194 9.28 0.33 -4.14
C GLU A 194 8.49 -0.35 -3.02
N THR A 195 7.46 0.30 -2.52
CA THR A 195 6.69 -0.15 -1.36
C THR A 195 5.19 -0.02 -1.56
N GLU A 196 4.44 -0.78 -0.78
CA GLU A 196 2.99 -0.73 -0.69
C GLU A 196 2.53 -1.15 0.71
N ALA A 197 1.25 -0.94 1.02
CA ALA A 197 0.65 -1.40 2.26
C ALA A 197 0.56 -2.94 2.29
N VAL A 198 0.89 -3.52 3.44
CA VAL A 198 0.88 -4.97 3.69
C VAL A 198 0.13 -5.30 4.98
N LEU A 199 -0.51 -6.46 5.00
CA LEU A 199 -1.02 -7.11 6.21
C LEU A 199 0.08 -7.99 6.76
N ILE A 200 0.46 -7.78 8.00
CA ILE A 200 1.48 -8.56 8.71
C ILE A 200 0.89 -9.28 9.91
N LYS A 201 1.50 -10.39 10.27
CA LYS A 201 1.19 -11.14 11.49
C LYS A 201 2.45 -11.38 12.32
N SER A 202 2.28 -11.47 13.64
CA SER A 202 3.34 -11.85 14.55
C SER A 202 3.80 -13.30 14.30
N ARG A 203 5.11 -13.52 14.37
CA ARG A 203 5.69 -14.90 14.44
C ARG A 203 5.66 -15.48 15.84
N ILE A 204 5.36 -14.64 16.86
CA ILE A 204 5.23 -15.03 18.24
C ILE A 204 3.77 -14.84 18.65
N PRO A 205 2.86 -15.79 18.36
CA PRO A 205 1.45 -15.63 18.67
C PRO A 205 1.23 -15.61 20.19
N LYS A 206 0.46 -14.65 20.68
CA LYS A 206 0.07 -14.57 22.10
C LYS A 206 -0.82 -15.75 22.52
N HIS A 207 -1.71 -16.17 21.62
CA HIS A 207 -2.67 -17.25 21.83
C HIS A 207 -2.80 -18.09 20.57
N GLU A 208 -2.47 -19.37 20.64
CA GLU A 208 -2.66 -20.30 19.51
C GLU A 208 -4.12 -20.39 19.05
N ALA A 209 -5.06 -20.16 19.98
CA ALA A 209 -6.50 -20.12 19.71
C ALA A 209 -6.91 -19.06 18.68
N HIS A 210 -6.10 -18.02 18.44
CA HIS A 210 -6.42 -16.97 17.47
C HIS A 210 -6.14 -17.36 16.01
N SER A 211 -5.46 -18.48 15.74
CA SER A 211 -5.08 -18.88 14.38
C SER A 211 -6.25 -18.97 13.42
N SER A 212 -7.39 -19.52 13.87
CA SER A 212 -8.62 -19.61 13.04
C SER A 212 -9.19 -18.24 12.71
N LEU A 213 -9.18 -17.31 13.68
CA LEU A 213 -9.68 -15.95 13.50
C LEU A 213 -8.74 -15.14 12.60
N ILE A 214 -7.43 -15.27 12.76
CA ILE A 214 -6.43 -14.66 11.87
C ILE A 214 -6.67 -15.10 10.43
N ASN A 215 -6.83 -16.42 10.18
CA ASN A 215 -7.10 -16.94 8.85
C ASN A 215 -8.43 -16.41 8.27
N LEU A 216 -9.48 -16.34 9.09
CA LEU A 216 -10.77 -15.77 8.68
C LEU A 216 -10.62 -14.33 8.22
N ILE A 217 -10.00 -13.48 9.04
CA ILE A 217 -9.80 -12.05 8.74
C ILE A 217 -8.91 -11.86 7.52
N THR A 218 -7.79 -12.58 7.44
CA THR A 218 -6.88 -12.53 6.29
C THR A 218 -7.61 -12.92 4.99
N ASN A 219 -8.43 -13.97 5.01
CA ASN A 219 -9.19 -14.39 3.83
C ASN A 219 -10.28 -13.37 3.43
N ARG A 220 -10.96 -12.75 4.40
CA ARG A 220 -11.92 -11.67 4.12
C ARG A 220 -11.23 -10.47 3.50
N ILE A 221 -10.13 -10.00 4.07
CA ILE A 221 -9.33 -8.90 3.52
C ILE A 221 -8.83 -9.25 2.10
N LYS A 222 -8.34 -10.48 1.90
CA LYS A 222 -7.94 -10.98 0.58
C LYS A 222 -9.09 -10.94 -0.43
N GLY A 223 -10.31 -11.28 0.01
CA GLY A 223 -11.53 -11.18 -0.80
C GLY A 223 -11.83 -9.74 -1.21
N VAL A 224 -11.77 -8.78 -0.27
CA VAL A 224 -11.96 -7.35 -0.54
C VAL A 224 -10.91 -6.82 -1.53
N VAL A 225 -9.63 -7.12 -1.30
CA VAL A 225 -8.54 -6.75 -2.21
C VAL A 225 -8.72 -7.36 -3.60
N ALA A 226 -9.16 -8.62 -3.69
CA ALA A 226 -9.45 -9.25 -4.97
C ALA A 226 -10.66 -8.59 -5.66
N ALA A 227 -11.73 -8.29 -4.91
CA ALA A 227 -12.90 -7.61 -5.44
C ALA A 227 -12.58 -6.21 -5.99
N SER A 228 -11.69 -5.47 -5.33
CA SER A 228 -11.28 -4.13 -5.79
C SER A 228 -10.45 -4.14 -7.09
N LYS A 229 -9.85 -5.29 -7.45
CA LYS A 229 -9.00 -5.43 -8.65
C LYS A 229 -9.78 -5.85 -9.90
N TYR A 230 -11.01 -6.34 -9.75
CA TYR A 230 -11.78 -6.92 -10.85
C TYR A 230 -13.18 -6.37 -10.91
N ALA A 231 -13.65 -6.09 -12.13
CA ALA A 231 -15.07 -5.85 -12.43
C ALA A 231 -15.63 -7.01 -13.22
N ILE A 232 -16.95 -7.21 -13.14
CA ILE A 232 -17.68 -8.05 -14.07
C ILE A 232 -18.19 -7.14 -15.19
N CYS A 233 -17.71 -7.37 -16.41
CA CYS A 233 -18.23 -6.73 -17.60
C CYS A 233 -19.26 -7.67 -18.23
N GLN A 234 -20.48 -7.17 -18.42
CA GLN A 234 -21.55 -7.91 -19.09
C GLN A 234 -22.19 -7.01 -20.12
N TYR A 235 -22.32 -7.49 -21.36
CA TYR A 235 -22.93 -6.76 -22.46
C TYR A 235 -23.64 -7.68 -23.42
N ASN A 236 -24.61 -7.14 -24.14
CA ASN A 236 -25.25 -7.79 -25.26
C ASN A 236 -24.57 -7.35 -26.56
N VAL A 237 -24.32 -8.27 -27.45
CA VAL A 237 -23.63 -8.02 -28.71
C VAL A 237 -24.27 -8.81 -29.83
N ALA A 238 -24.36 -8.22 -31.03
CA ALA A 238 -24.83 -8.93 -32.21
C ALA A 238 -23.84 -10.08 -32.55
N ARG A 239 -24.33 -11.16 -33.12
CA ARG A 239 -23.57 -12.39 -33.36
C ARG A 239 -22.33 -12.17 -34.23
N ASP A 240 -22.46 -11.35 -35.24
CA ASP A 240 -21.37 -10.98 -36.18
C ASP A 240 -20.25 -10.19 -35.51
N ARG A 241 -20.56 -9.44 -34.45
CA ARG A 241 -19.61 -8.60 -33.69
C ARG A 241 -18.97 -9.28 -32.47
N LEU A 242 -19.44 -10.49 -32.13
CA LEU A 242 -18.98 -11.22 -30.96
C LEU A 242 -17.44 -11.42 -30.94
N PRO A 243 -16.79 -11.83 -32.03
CA PRO A 243 -15.32 -12.00 -32.03
C PRO A 243 -14.58 -10.70 -31.71
N SER A 244 -15.00 -9.57 -32.28
CA SER A 244 -14.40 -8.26 -32.06
C SER A 244 -14.60 -7.80 -30.60
N ALA A 245 -15.78 -8.02 -30.03
CA ALA A 245 -16.06 -7.68 -28.65
C ALA A 245 -15.24 -8.52 -27.65
N ILE A 246 -15.09 -9.81 -27.90
CA ILE A 246 -14.25 -10.70 -27.09
C ILE A 246 -12.76 -10.30 -27.17
N ALA A 247 -12.28 -9.86 -28.33
CA ALA A 247 -10.91 -9.38 -28.48
C ALA A 247 -10.62 -8.15 -27.62
N ILE A 248 -11.64 -7.28 -27.39
CA ILE A 248 -11.52 -6.10 -26.52
C ILE A 248 -11.62 -6.48 -25.04
N THR A 249 -12.46 -7.45 -24.70
CA THR A 249 -12.75 -7.89 -23.33
C THR A 249 -12.55 -9.40 -23.17
N PRO A 250 -11.31 -9.91 -23.30
CA PRO A 250 -11.05 -11.36 -23.31
C PRO A 250 -11.35 -12.05 -21.97
N GLY A 251 -11.57 -11.26 -20.91
CA GLY A 251 -11.72 -11.78 -19.56
C GLY A 251 -10.42 -12.33 -18.99
N ARG A 252 -10.42 -12.73 -17.71
CA ARG A 252 -9.22 -13.24 -17.02
C ARG A 252 -8.79 -14.63 -17.52
N ARG A 253 -9.74 -15.50 -17.88
CA ARG A 253 -9.49 -16.84 -18.44
C ARG A 253 -10.16 -16.99 -19.80
N ALA A 254 -11.49 -16.80 -19.81
CA ALA A 254 -12.35 -16.80 -20.99
C ALA A 254 -13.65 -16.08 -20.65
N PRO A 255 -14.34 -15.46 -21.62
CA PRO A 255 -15.68 -14.95 -21.44
C PRO A 255 -16.69 -16.09 -21.35
N THR A 256 -17.73 -15.91 -20.55
CA THR A 256 -18.93 -16.76 -20.62
C THR A 256 -19.86 -16.16 -21.68
N ILE A 257 -20.26 -16.95 -22.67
CA ILE A 257 -21.08 -16.52 -23.78
C ILE A 257 -22.39 -17.29 -23.72
N SER A 258 -23.53 -16.59 -23.77
CA SER A 258 -24.86 -17.19 -23.76
C SER A 258 -25.70 -16.58 -24.88
N PRO A 259 -26.44 -17.38 -25.65
CA PRO A 259 -27.38 -16.88 -26.66
C PRO A 259 -28.53 -16.14 -26.00
N LEU A 260 -29.09 -15.16 -26.69
CA LEU A 260 -30.35 -14.51 -26.37
C LEU A 260 -31.48 -15.11 -27.23
N GLU A 261 -32.72 -14.98 -26.78
CA GLU A 261 -33.90 -15.40 -27.56
C GLU A 261 -34.07 -14.64 -28.88
N ALA A 262 -33.58 -13.37 -28.93
CA ALA A 262 -33.45 -12.61 -30.16
C ALA A 262 -32.05 -12.80 -30.75
N ASP A 263 -31.82 -12.37 -32.00
CA ASP A 263 -30.52 -12.48 -32.71
C ASP A 263 -29.39 -11.73 -32.02
N GLY A 264 -28.91 -12.28 -30.91
CA GLY A 264 -27.85 -11.70 -30.13
C GLY A 264 -27.20 -12.65 -29.14
N TRP A 265 -26.14 -12.22 -28.53
CA TRP A 265 -25.38 -12.96 -27.52
C TRP A 265 -25.07 -12.08 -26.32
N VAL A 266 -25.13 -12.64 -25.13
CA VAL A 266 -24.64 -12.02 -23.91
C VAL A 266 -23.23 -12.52 -23.69
N ALA A 267 -22.27 -11.60 -23.62
CA ALA A 267 -20.92 -11.90 -23.15
C ALA A 267 -20.76 -11.41 -21.72
N ARG A 268 -20.26 -12.27 -20.84
CA ARG A 268 -19.94 -11.96 -19.45
C ARG A 268 -18.48 -12.28 -19.20
N CYS A 269 -17.69 -11.31 -18.85
CA CYS A 269 -16.27 -11.48 -18.55
C CYS A 269 -15.88 -10.74 -17.26
N LYS A 270 -14.88 -11.27 -16.57
CA LYS A 270 -14.26 -10.62 -15.42
C LYS A 270 -13.03 -9.87 -15.91
N VAL A 271 -13.07 -8.55 -15.84
CA VAL A 271 -12.02 -7.66 -16.36
C VAL A 271 -11.19 -7.10 -15.20
N ASP A 272 -9.88 -6.98 -15.39
CA ASP A 272 -8.99 -6.33 -14.45
C ASP A 272 -9.14 -4.80 -14.57
N PHE A 273 -9.29 -4.08 -13.45
CA PHE A 273 -9.44 -2.63 -13.42
C PHE A 273 -8.21 -1.85 -13.93
N THR A 274 -7.07 -2.50 -14.10
CA THR A 274 -5.87 -1.85 -14.66
C THR A 274 -6.03 -1.51 -16.15
N TYR A 275 -7.11 -1.93 -16.80
CA TYR A 275 -7.41 -1.58 -18.19
C TYR A 275 -7.98 -0.16 -18.28
N LYS A 276 -7.10 0.82 -18.40
CA LYS A 276 -7.43 2.26 -18.66
C LYS A 276 -8.22 2.52 -19.97
N ARG A 277 -8.70 1.51 -20.66
CA ARG A 277 -9.37 1.60 -21.96
C ARG A 277 -10.90 1.48 -21.94
N ALA A 278 -11.53 1.39 -20.77
CA ALA A 278 -12.99 1.40 -20.70
C ALA A 278 -13.62 2.75 -21.12
N SER A 279 -12.84 3.83 -21.21
CA SER A 279 -13.31 5.16 -21.62
C SER A 279 -13.39 5.38 -23.16
N THR A 280 -12.97 4.41 -23.98
CA THR A 280 -12.99 4.53 -25.45
C THR A 280 -13.89 3.51 -26.14
N LEU A 281 -14.75 2.81 -25.39
CA LEU A 281 -15.85 2.04 -25.96
C LEU A 281 -17.03 2.98 -26.21
N ASP A 282 -16.95 3.80 -27.26
CA ASP A 282 -18.15 4.29 -27.93
C ASP A 282 -18.89 3.04 -28.47
N PRO A 283 -20.07 2.73 -27.94
CA PRO A 283 -20.82 1.55 -28.41
C PRO A 283 -21.32 1.87 -29.81
N PRO A 284 -20.95 1.12 -30.82
CA PRO A 284 -21.67 1.21 -32.08
C PRO A 284 -23.06 0.61 -31.82
N HIS A 285 -24.05 1.47 -31.56
CA HIS A 285 -25.50 1.18 -31.56
C HIS A 285 -25.99 -0.10 -30.85
N GLY A 286 -25.46 -0.42 -29.69
CA GLY A 286 -25.97 -1.47 -28.81
C GLY A 286 -25.82 -0.99 -27.38
N LYS A 287 -26.84 -1.06 -26.53
CA LYS A 287 -26.77 -0.69 -25.12
C LYS A 287 -25.78 -1.59 -24.42
N VAL A 288 -24.55 -1.11 -24.24
CA VAL A 288 -23.56 -1.69 -23.33
C VAL A 288 -24.02 -1.31 -21.94
N CYS A 289 -24.65 -2.22 -21.22
CA CYS A 289 -24.82 -2.07 -19.79
C CYS A 289 -23.49 -2.43 -19.13
N ILE A 290 -22.61 -1.47 -18.99
CA ILE A 290 -21.53 -1.53 -18.03
C ILE A 290 -22.23 -1.41 -16.68
N PHE A 291 -22.41 -2.52 -15.96
CA PHE A 291 -22.57 -2.43 -14.53
C PHE A 291 -21.20 -2.02 -13.99
N ASN A 292 -20.94 -0.72 -13.99
CA ASN A 292 -20.05 -0.17 -13.02
C ASN A 292 -20.67 -0.60 -11.69
N VAL A 293 -20.06 -1.55 -11.01
CA VAL A 293 -20.05 -1.49 -9.58
C VAL A 293 -19.26 -0.19 -9.34
N GLU A 294 -19.98 0.92 -9.23
CA GLU A 294 -19.43 2.13 -8.63
C GLU A 294 -18.94 1.68 -7.26
N VAL A 295 -17.68 1.32 -7.21
CA VAL A 295 -16.93 1.54 -6.00
C VAL A 295 -16.92 3.06 -5.97
N ASP A 296 -17.88 3.64 -5.25
CA ASP A 296 -17.85 5.05 -4.90
C ASP A 296 -16.42 5.34 -4.53
N ALA A 297 -15.73 6.03 -5.42
CA ALA A 297 -14.48 6.65 -5.10
C ALA A 297 -14.85 7.64 -4.00
N VAL A 298 -14.68 7.22 -2.78
CA VAL A 298 -14.77 8.08 -1.61
C VAL A 298 -13.80 9.21 -1.89
N LYS A 299 -14.40 10.37 -2.26
CA LYS A 299 -13.70 11.64 -2.37
C LYS A 299 -13.04 11.98 -1.06
#